data_34ea46080e9825a9be97ebcf36dd2fde
#
_entry.id   34ea46080e9825a9be97ebcf36dd2fde
#
_cell.length_a   1.000
_cell.length_b   1.000
_cell.length_c   1.000
_cell.angle_alpha   90.00
_cell.angle_beta   90.00
_cell.angle_gamma   90.00
#
_symmetry.space_group_name_H-M   'P 1'
#
loop_
_entity.id
_entity.type
_entity.pdbx_description
1 polymer ?
#
loop_
_entity_poly.entity_id
_entity_poly.type
_entity_poly.pdbx_seq_one_letter_code
_entity_poly.pdbx_strand_id
1 'polypeptide(L)'
;QPGCYRDVSDTTMTAQFKAVKDTLPEGLKKDDAAVYFLAWTTTPWTLPSNTALAVGEKIQYVMARTFNQYTFEPEYVILASDLVQSVFAGNFYVAESEEDFAAYTPESKKIPYAIVGEFDGKTLVGARYEQLMPFYLPYENPEEAFRVIPGDYVTTVDGTGIVHIAPTFGADD
;
A
#
# COMPACT_ATOMS: atom_id res chain seq x y z
N GLN A 1 -1.14 27.01 -27.08
CA GLN A 1 -0.68 26.64 -28.45
C GLN A 1 -1.21 25.26 -28.77
N PRO A 2 -1.84 25.02 -29.92
CA PRO A 2 -2.25 23.68 -30.34
C PRO A 2 -1.01 22.78 -30.47
N GLY A 3 -1.04 21.57 -29.88
CA GLY A 3 0.02 20.58 -30.00
C GLY A 3 1.05 20.54 -28.86
N CYS A 4 0.78 21.20 -27.73
CA CYS A 4 1.65 21.16 -26.55
C CYS A 4 1.49 19.88 -25.72
N TYR A 5 0.42 19.11 -25.94
CA TYR A 5 0.14 17.86 -25.23
C TYR A 5 0.44 16.67 -26.11
N ARG A 6 1.16 15.71 -25.57
CA ARG A 6 1.41 14.40 -26.19
C ARG A 6 1.06 13.34 -25.16
N ASP A 7 0.48 12.24 -25.63
CA ASP A 7 0.36 11.04 -24.83
C ASP A 7 1.76 10.48 -24.60
N VAL A 8 2.13 10.36 -23.33
CA VAL A 8 3.40 9.79 -22.89
C VAL A 8 3.09 8.54 -22.11
N SER A 9 3.76 7.43 -22.45
CA SER A 9 3.72 6.22 -21.60
C SER A 9 4.69 6.43 -20.45
N ASP A 10 4.17 6.39 -19.24
CA ASP A 10 4.96 6.53 -18.02
C ASP A 10 4.94 5.26 -17.19
N THR A 11 5.99 5.04 -16.41
CA THR A 11 6.10 3.87 -15.56
C THR A 11 5.42 4.15 -14.23
N THR A 12 4.40 3.37 -13.90
CA THR A 12 3.77 3.38 -12.59
C THR A 12 4.24 2.21 -11.76
N MET A 13 4.23 2.35 -10.44
CA MET A 13 4.64 1.31 -9.51
C MET A 13 3.72 1.29 -8.29
N THR A 14 3.41 0.09 -7.82
CA THR A 14 2.83 -0.11 -6.48
C THR A 14 3.94 -0.61 -5.56
N ALA A 15 4.27 0.19 -4.57
CA ALA A 15 5.28 -0.15 -3.56
C ALA A 15 4.61 -0.72 -2.30
N GLN A 16 5.30 -1.65 -1.65
CA GLN A 16 4.89 -2.26 -0.39
C GLN A 16 5.72 -1.69 0.75
N PHE A 17 5.06 -1.06 1.72
CA PHE A 17 5.69 -0.52 2.92
C PHE A 17 5.34 -1.39 4.11
N LYS A 18 6.32 -2.04 4.70
CA LYS A 18 6.12 -2.98 5.81
C LYS A 18 5.69 -2.26 7.07
N ALA A 19 4.49 -2.55 7.55
CA ALA A 19 3.96 -1.98 8.78
C ALA A 19 4.71 -2.49 10.02
N VAL A 20 4.92 -1.59 10.98
CA VAL A 20 5.32 -1.97 12.34
C VAL A 20 4.07 -2.42 13.07
N LYS A 21 3.89 -3.72 13.24
CA LYS A 21 2.63 -4.34 13.71
C LYS A 21 2.13 -3.81 15.05
N ASP A 22 3.04 -3.48 15.97
CA ASP A 22 2.68 -2.95 17.28
C ASP A 22 1.95 -1.60 17.22
N THR A 23 2.10 -0.88 16.11
CA THR A 23 1.46 0.42 15.87
C THR A 23 0.12 0.31 15.15
N LEU A 24 -0.25 -0.87 14.67
CA LEU A 24 -1.53 -1.12 14.02
C LEU A 24 -2.66 -1.30 15.07
N PRO A 25 -3.91 -0.97 14.70
CA PRO A 25 -5.08 -1.34 15.49
C PRO A 25 -5.11 -2.84 15.79
N GLU A 26 -5.61 -3.22 16.97
CA GLU A 26 -5.63 -4.64 17.42
C GLU A 26 -6.30 -5.59 16.41
N GLY A 27 -7.39 -5.16 15.77
CA GLY A 27 -8.08 -5.96 14.75
C GLY A 27 -7.25 -6.25 13.49
N LEU A 28 -6.16 -5.53 13.28
CA LEU A 28 -5.25 -5.68 12.13
C LEU A 28 -3.95 -6.43 12.48
N LYS A 29 -3.74 -6.73 13.76
CA LYS A 29 -2.64 -7.57 14.22
C LYS A 29 -3.06 -9.03 14.07
N LYS A 30 -2.85 -9.58 12.87
CA LYS A 30 -3.14 -10.99 12.60
C LYS A 30 -1.95 -11.87 13.03
N ASP A 31 -1.81 -13.02 12.43
CA ASP A 31 -0.74 -13.97 12.67
C ASP A 31 0.69 -13.39 12.41
N ASP A 32 1.70 -14.25 12.28
CA ASP A 32 3.10 -13.85 12.09
C ASP A 32 3.42 -13.30 10.68
N ALA A 33 2.47 -13.39 9.73
CA ALA A 33 2.69 -12.87 8.39
C ALA A 33 2.84 -11.33 8.39
N ALA A 34 3.73 -10.82 7.54
CA ALA A 34 3.96 -9.40 7.42
C ALA A 34 2.73 -8.65 6.89
N VAL A 35 2.55 -7.41 7.34
CA VAL A 35 1.51 -6.50 6.88
C VAL A 35 2.17 -5.36 6.12
N TYR A 36 1.68 -5.07 4.91
CA TYR A 36 2.20 -4.02 4.06
C TYR A 36 1.14 -3.00 3.71
N PHE A 37 1.50 -1.71 3.75
CA PHE A 37 0.73 -0.66 3.08
C PHE A 37 1.07 -0.66 1.60
N LEU A 38 0.05 -0.67 0.74
CA LEU A 38 0.25 -0.54 -0.70
C LEU A 38 0.13 0.93 -1.10
N ALA A 39 1.18 1.52 -1.62
CA ALA A 39 1.14 2.87 -2.17
C ALA A 39 1.50 2.85 -3.66
N TRP A 40 0.65 3.46 -4.46
CA TRP A 40 0.85 3.60 -5.89
C TRP A 40 1.53 4.93 -6.20
N THR A 41 2.46 4.93 -7.14
CA THR A 41 3.15 6.15 -7.59
C THR A 41 3.38 6.15 -9.10
N THR A 42 3.28 7.33 -9.69
CA THR A 42 3.70 7.62 -11.07
C THR A 42 5.14 8.14 -11.13
N THR A 43 5.78 8.36 -9.98
CA THR A 43 7.15 8.88 -9.86
C THR A 43 8.01 7.95 -9.00
N PRO A 44 8.29 6.71 -9.46
CA PRO A 44 9.01 5.73 -8.64
C PRO A 44 10.42 6.16 -8.21
N TRP A 45 11.03 7.10 -8.92
CA TRP A 45 12.34 7.66 -8.57
C TRP A 45 12.33 8.51 -7.29
N THR A 46 11.16 8.91 -6.78
CA THR A 46 11.04 9.64 -5.51
C THR A 46 10.93 8.72 -4.30
N LEU A 47 10.74 7.41 -4.49
CA LEU A 47 10.61 6.43 -3.40
C LEU A 47 11.78 6.44 -2.40
N PRO A 48 13.06 6.64 -2.80
CA PRO A 48 14.15 6.76 -1.83
C PRO A 48 14.00 7.91 -0.84
N SER A 49 13.24 8.94 -1.22
CA SER A 49 12.96 10.13 -0.38
C SER A 49 11.63 10.03 0.38
N ASN A 50 10.99 8.85 0.40
CA ASN A 50 9.77 8.65 1.17
C ASN A 50 9.96 8.99 2.65
N THR A 51 9.04 9.78 3.20
CA THR A 51 9.03 10.13 4.63
C THR A 51 7.70 9.87 5.32
N ALA A 52 6.61 9.74 4.56
CA ALA A 52 5.29 9.46 5.09
C ALA A 52 4.42 8.75 4.06
N LEU A 53 3.31 8.18 4.55
CA LEU A 53 2.21 7.69 3.74
C LEU A 53 0.95 8.45 4.15
N ALA A 54 0.21 9.01 3.18
CA ALA A 54 -1.04 9.71 3.44
C ALA A 54 -2.25 8.82 3.16
N VAL A 55 -3.24 8.89 4.04
CA VAL A 55 -4.53 8.22 3.92
C VAL A 55 -5.67 9.21 4.05
N GLY A 56 -6.80 8.92 3.42
CA GLY A 56 -8.03 9.69 3.62
C GLY A 56 -8.75 9.20 4.87
N GLU A 57 -8.97 10.07 5.86
CA GLU A 57 -9.60 9.68 7.12
C GLU A 57 -11.01 9.12 6.95
N LYS A 58 -11.73 9.57 5.91
CA LYS A 58 -13.11 9.16 5.58
C LYS A 58 -13.17 8.03 4.55
N ILE A 59 -12.04 7.59 4.02
CA ILE A 59 -11.97 6.50 3.07
C ILE A 59 -12.03 5.18 3.82
N GLN A 60 -12.79 4.22 3.26
CA GLN A 60 -12.80 2.84 3.76
C GLN A 60 -11.60 2.07 3.21
N TYR A 61 -10.86 1.44 4.10
CA TYR A 61 -9.72 0.58 3.78
C TYR A 61 -10.03 -0.85 4.16
N VAL A 62 -9.34 -1.76 3.51
CA VAL A 62 -9.41 -3.19 3.79
C VAL A 62 -8.01 -3.74 4.04
N MET A 63 -7.96 -4.83 4.79
CA MET A 63 -6.79 -5.69 4.85
C MET A 63 -7.09 -6.99 4.11
N ALA A 64 -6.29 -7.30 3.12
CA ALA A 64 -6.40 -8.51 2.32
C ALA A 64 -5.28 -9.49 2.66
N ARG A 65 -5.65 -10.75 2.87
CA ARG A 65 -4.71 -11.87 2.95
C ARG A 65 -4.41 -12.36 1.54
N THR A 66 -3.14 -12.55 1.24
CA THR A 66 -2.70 -13.04 -0.07
C THR A 66 -1.27 -13.60 0.03
N PHE A 67 -0.67 -13.88 -1.12
CA PHE A 67 0.76 -14.19 -1.26
C PHE A 67 1.45 -13.14 -2.12
N ASN A 68 2.69 -12.87 -1.81
CA ASN A 68 3.52 -11.98 -2.63
C ASN A 68 3.80 -12.65 -3.99
N GLN A 69 3.56 -11.92 -5.06
CA GLN A 69 3.71 -12.46 -6.42
C GLN A 69 5.18 -12.71 -6.85
N TYR A 70 6.14 -12.22 -6.07
CA TYR A 70 7.58 -12.36 -6.37
C TYR A 70 8.29 -13.28 -5.40
N THR A 71 7.97 -13.19 -4.10
CA THR A 71 8.59 -14.03 -3.06
C THR A 71 7.79 -15.28 -2.73
N PHE A 72 6.50 -15.31 -3.14
CA PHE A 72 5.54 -16.40 -2.88
C PHE A 72 5.21 -16.60 -1.40
N GLU A 73 5.64 -15.69 -0.54
CA GLU A 73 5.36 -15.74 0.89
C GLU A 73 3.98 -15.19 1.23
N PRO A 74 3.32 -15.73 2.27
CA PRO A 74 2.04 -15.18 2.74
C PRO A 74 2.23 -13.78 3.30
N GLU A 75 1.28 -12.89 2.98
CA GLU A 75 1.28 -11.51 3.43
C GLU A 75 -0.14 -10.97 3.60
N TYR A 76 -0.24 -9.89 4.37
CA TYR A 76 -1.41 -9.03 4.40
C TYR A 76 -1.08 -7.70 3.74
N VAL A 77 -2.03 -7.15 2.99
CA VAL A 77 -1.88 -5.84 2.35
C VAL A 77 -3.05 -4.94 2.70
N ILE A 78 -2.77 -3.66 2.90
CA ILE A 78 -3.74 -2.62 3.23
C ILE A 78 -3.89 -1.70 2.03
N LEU A 79 -5.13 -1.49 1.58
CA LEU A 79 -5.49 -0.62 0.47
C LEU A 79 -6.94 -0.14 0.62
N ALA A 80 -7.33 0.86 -0.19
CA ALA A 80 -8.72 1.33 -0.18
C ALA A 80 -9.69 0.26 -0.71
N SER A 81 -10.83 0.13 -0.07
CA SER A 81 -11.88 -0.85 -0.40
C SER A 81 -12.34 -0.73 -1.86
N ASP A 82 -12.55 0.49 -2.35
CA ASP A 82 -13.01 0.74 -3.72
C ASP A 82 -12.03 0.32 -4.81
N LEU A 83 -10.76 0.14 -4.45
CA LEU A 83 -9.68 -0.19 -5.39
C LEU A 83 -9.26 -1.66 -5.38
N VAL A 84 -9.87 -2.49 -4.55
CA VAL A 84 -9.56 -3.92 -4.44
C VAL A 84 -9.64 -4.63 -5.78
N GLN A 85 -10.71 -4.42 -6.53
CA GLN A 85 -10.91 -5.10 -7.80
C GLN A 85 -9.87 -4.72 -8.86
N SER A 86 -9.43 -3.46 -8.88
CA SER A 86 -8.40 -3.01 -9.82
C SER A 86 -7.00 -3.47 -9.44
N VAL A 87 -6.68 -3.45 -8.15
CA VAL A 87 -5.37 -3.88 -7.62
C VAL A 87 -5.19 -5.39 -7.74
N PHE A 88 -6.23 -6.18 -7.45
CA PHE A 88 -6.21 -7.64 -7.55
C PHE A 88 -6.73 -8.17 -8.90
N ALA A 89 -6.72 -7.35 -9.94
CA ALA A 89 -7.04 -7.81 -11.29
C ALA A 89 -5.94 -8.76 -11.85
N GLY A 90 -6.28 -9.53 -12.87
CA GLY A 90 -5.34 -10.36 -13.61
C GLY A 90 -4.94 -11.65 -12.89
N ASN A 91 -3.80 -11.65 -12.22
CA ASN A 91 -3.23 -12.88 -11.65
C ASN A 91 -3.81 -13.29 -10.29
N PHE A 92 -4.82 -12.59 -9.80
CA PHE A 92 -5.46 -12.87 -8.51
C PHE A 92 -6.88 -13.40 -8.69
N TYR A 93 -7.35 -14.12 -7.69
CA TYR A 93 -8.74 -14.55 -7.59
C TYR A 93 -9.21 -14.51 -6.13
N VAL A 94 -10.50 -14.32 -5.93
CA VAL A 94 -11.11 -14.33 -4.59
C VAL A 94 -11.09 -15.76 -4.07
N ALA A 95 -10.45 -16.00 -2.94
CA ALA A 95 -10.47 -17.29 -2.26
C ALA A 95 -11.85 -17.55 -1.62
N GLU A 96 -12.39 -18.73 -1.81
CA GLU A 96 -13.66 -19.16 -1.22
C GLU A 96 -13.48 -19.89 0.11
N SER A 97 -12.28 -20.46 0.33
CA SER A 97 -11.99 -21.24 1.54
C SER A 97 -10.50 -21.21 1.91
N GLU A 98 -10.18 -21.70 3.11
CA GLU A 98 -8.78 -21.92 3.53
C GLU A 98 -8.04 -22.92 2.64
N GLU A 99 -8.75 -23.82 1.97
CA GLU A 99 -8.17 -24.79 1.05
C GLU A 99 -7.51 -24.12 -0.15
N ASP A 100 -8.05 -22.98 -0.62
CA ASP A 100 -7.47 -22.20 -1.72
C ASP A 100 -6.08 -21.66 -1.34
N PHE A 101 -5.90 -21.21 -0.10
CA PHE A 101 -4.60 -20.77 0.39
C PHE A 101 -3.64 -21.95 0.58
N ALA A 102 -4.12 -23.07 1.10
CA ALA A 102 -3.30 -24.26 1.32
C ALA A 102 -2.85 -24.92 -0.01
N ALA A 103 -3.66 -24.81 -1.06
CA ALA A 103 -3.36 -25.38 -2.38
C ALA A 103 -2.40 -24.49 -3.21
N TYR A 104 -2.16 -23.25 -2.80
CA TYR A 104 -1.29 -22.32 -3.53
C TYR A 104 0.17 -22.78 -3.51
N THR A 105 0.80 -22.75 -4.67
CA THR A 105 2.24 -23.01 -4.87
C THR A 105 2.83 -21.97 -5.83
N PRO A 106 4.16 -21.77 -5.85
CA PRO A 106 4.81 -20.86 -6.79
C PRO A 106 4.49 -21.13 -8.28
N GLU A 107 4.12 -22.36 -8.63
CA GLU A 107 3.72 -22.73 -9.99
C GLU A 107 2.25 -22.44 -10.30
N SER A 108 1.47 -22.01 -9.31
CA SER A 108 0.05 -21.67 -9.49
C SER A 108 -0.09 -20.48 -10.44
N LYS A 109 -1.03 -20.59 -11.39
CA LYS A 109 -1.27 -19.52 -12.39
C LYS A 109 -1.89 -18.27 -11.79
N LYS A 110 -2.61 -18.44 -10.69
CA LYS A 110 -3.32 -17.36 -10.00
C LYS A 110 -3.06 -17.43 -8.50
N ILE A 111 -3.13 -16.27 -7.85
CA ILE A 111 -2.87 -16.06 -6.45
C ILE A 111 -4.20 -15.84 -5.73
N PRO A 112 -4.52 -16.61 -4.67
CA PRO A 112 -5.73 -16.38 -3.89
C PRO A 112 -5.60 -15.13 -3.02
N TYR A 113 -6.71 -14.41 -2.86
CA TYR A 113 -6.81 -13.34 -1.87
C TYR A 113 -8.17 -13.35 -1.18
N ALA A 114 -8.22 -12.86 0.04
CA ALA A 114 -9.45 -12.68 0.81
C ALA A 114 -9.37 -11.43 1.67
N ILE A 115 -10.49 -10.70 1.75
CA ILE A 115 -10.60 -9.55 2.65
C ILE A 115 -10.81 -10.09 4.08
N VAL A 116 -9.94 -9.71 4.99
CA VAL A 116 -9.94 -10.17 6.39
C VAL A 116 -10.24 -9.08 7.39
N GLY A 117 -10.39 -7.84 6.95
CA GLY A 117 -10.77 -6.71 7.79
C GLY A 117 -11.14 -5.49 6.97
N GLU A 118 -12.05 -4.68 7.50
CA GLU A 118 -12.46 -3.40 6.95
C GLU A 118 -12.41 -2.34 8.06
N PHE A 119 -12.00 -1.13 7.74
CA PHE A 119 -11.84 -0.06 8.72
C PHE A 119 -11.75 1.32 8.06
N ASP A 120 -12.01 2.37 8.84
CA ASP A 120 -11.86 3.76 8.38
C ASP A 120 -10.39 4.17 8.32
N GLY A 121 -10.03 5.03 7.38
CA GLY A 121 -8.68 5.55 7.23
C GLY A 121 -8.14 6.25 8.48
N LYS A 122 -9.01 6.92 9.24
CA LYS A 122 -8.63 7.57 10.51
C LYS A 122 -8.01 6.60 11.52
N THR A 123 -8.33 5.31 11.47
CA THR A 123 -7.78 4.30 12.38
C THR A 123 -6.34 3.93 12.05
N LEU A 124 -5.88 4.23 10.82
CA LEU A 124 -4.50 4.00 10.38
C LEU A 124 -3.57 5.18 10.72
N VAL A 125 -4.11 6.37 10.97
CA VAL A 125 -3.30 7.56 11.28
C VAL A 125 -2.47 7.29 12.53
N GLY A 126 -1.16 7.55 12.41
CA GLY A 126 -0.18 7.28 13.47
C GLY A 126 0.46 5.89 13.40
N ALA A 127 -0.03 4.98 12.58
CA ALA A 127 0.66 3.72 12.33
C ALA A 127 2.04 4.00 11.73
N ARG A 128 3.01 3.15 12.03
CA ARG A 128 4.37 3.28 11.55
C ARG A 128 4.71 2.15 10.58
N TYR A 129 5.69 2.41 9.74
CA TYR A 129 6.22 1.43 8.80
C TYR A 129 7.75 1.51 8.73
N GLU A 130 8.38 0.45 8.27
CA GLU A 130 9.81 0.39 8.04
C GLU A 130 10.18 1.22 6.81
N GLN A 131 11.28 1.95 6.88
CA GLN A 131 11.80 2.70 5.73
C GLN A 131 12.02 1.75 4.54
N LEU A 132 11.46 2.12 3.37
CA LEU A 132 11.53 1.28 2.18
C LEU A 132 12.97 1.08 1.68
N MET A 133 13.73 2.16 1.66
CA MET A 133 15.13 2.18 1.19
C MET A 133 15.98 2.89 2.23
N PRO A 134 16.65 2.17 3.14
CA PRO A 134 17.33 2.73 4.31
C PRO A 134 18.71 3.33 3.96
N PHE A 135 18.77 4.20 2.94
CA PHE A 135 20.01 4.85 2.55
C PHE A 135 20.33 6.07 3.41
N TYR A 136 19.31 6.89 3.70
CA TYR A 136 19.43 8.11 4.49
C TYR A 136 18.24 8.28 5.39
N LEU A 137 18.45 8.92 6.55
CA LEU A 137 17.37 9.41 7.39
C LEU A 137 17.12 10.89 7.11
N PRO A 138 15.91 11.40 7.31
CA PRO A 138 15.62 12.83 7.28
C PRO A 138 16.56 13.58 8.23
N TYR A 139 17.02 14.76 7.80
CA TYR A 139 17.97 15.55 8.59
C TYR A 139 17.33 16.13 9.86
N GLU A 140 16.09 16.57 9.74
CA GLU A 140 15.31 17.12 10.85
C GLU A 140 14.27 16.12 11.33
N ASN A 141 14.17 15.93 12.64
CA ASN A 141 13.20 15.08 13.33
C ASN A 141 12.99 13.69 12.68
N PRO A 142 14.04 12.89 12.49
CA PRO A 142 13.93 11.59 11.83
C PRO A 142 12.96 10.62 12.54
N GLU A 143 12.71 10.82 13.83
CA GLU A 143 11.73 10.07 14.62
C GLU A 143 10.28 10.37 14.22
N GLU A 144 10.02 11.47 13.56
CA GLU A 144 8.71 11.86 13.04
C GLU A 144 8.38 11.22 11.68
N ALA A 145 9.39 10.70 10.98
CA ALA A 145 9.24 10.09 9.67
C ALA A 145 8.70 8.65 9.74
N PHE A 146 8.33 8.13 8.57
CA PHE A 146 7.87 6.75 8.36
C PHE A 146 6.62 6.38 9.13
N ARG A 147 5.64 7.24 9.06
CA ARG A 147 4.31 7.06 9.65
C ARG A 147 3.19 7.41 8.67
N VAL A 148 2.01 6.92 8.98
CA VAL A 148 0.78 7.21 8.26
C VAL A 148 0.21 8.53 8.78
N ILE A 149 -0.05 9.46 7.88
CA ILE A 149 -0.63 10.78 8.17
C ILE A 149 -1.98 10.96 7.45
N PRO A 150 -2.86 11.83 7.94
CA PRO A 150 -4.07 12.17 7.20
C PRO A 150 -3.73 13.08 6.01
N GLY A 151 -4.46 12.91 4.89
CA GLY A 151 -4.34 13.76 3.72
C GLY A 151 -5.70 13.96 3.05
N ASP A 152 -6.18 15.20 2.97
CA ASP A 152 -7.48 15.52 2.38
C ASP A 152 -7.50 15.36 0.85
N TYR A 153 -6.34 15.31 0.23
CA TYR A 153 -6.13 15.14 -1.21
C TYR A 153 -6.14 13.67 -1.66
N VAL A 154 -6.15 12.72 -0.73
CA VAL A 154 -6.18 11.30 -1.07
C VAL A 154 -7.53 10.92 -1.67
N THR A 155 -7.50 10.24 -2.82
CA THR A 155 -8.70 9.79 -3.54
C THR A 155 -8.69 8.28 -3.78
N THR A 156 -9.84 7.76 -4.21
CA THR A 156 -10.02 6.37 -4.63
C THR A 156 -10.32 6.24 -6.13
N VAL A 157 -9.95 7.24 -6.92
CA VAL A 157 -10.14 7.23 -8.38
C VAL A 157 -9.14 6.28 -9.02
N ASP A 158 -7.89 6.36 -8.59
CA ASP A 158 -6.77 5.56 -9.10
C ASP A 158 -5.88 5.06 -7.97
N GLY A 159 -5.01 4.11 -8.27
CA GLY A 159 -3.97 3.64 -7.39
C GLY A 159 -4.47 2.70 -6.29
N THR A 160 -4.13 3.01 -5.06
CA THR A 160 -4.40 2.15 -3.89
C THR A 160 -5.14 2.87 -2.75
N GLY A 161 -5.37 4.17 -2.86
CA GLY A 161 -5.92 5.00 -1.78
C GLY A 161 -4.92 5.34 -0.68
N ILE A 162 -3.64 5.04 -0.87
CA ILE A 162 -2.54 5.43 0.01
C ILE A 162 -1.50 6.14 -0.86
N VAL A 163 -1.14 7.36 -0.48
CA VAL A 163 -0.23 8.22 -1.22
C VAL A 163 1.14 8.22 -0.56
N HIS A 164 2.16 7.99 -1.36
CA HIS A 164 3.55 8.13 -0.97
C HIS A 164 3.93 9.62 -0.92
N ILE A 165 4.51 10.06 0.19
CA ILE A 165 4.97 11.44 0.41
C ILE A 165 6.48 11.49 0.37
N ALA A 166 7.00 12.38 -0.48
CA ALA A 166 8.42 12.68 -0.60
C ALA A 166 8.61 14.20 -0.61
N PRO A 167 9.04 14.82 0.49
CA PRO A 167 9.18 16.27 0.60
C PRO A 167 9.96 16.89 -0.56
N THR A 168 9.49 18.04 -1.06
CA THR A 168 10.06 18.80 -2.18
C THR A 168 9.85 18.22 -3.59
N PHE A 169 9.17 17.11 -3.73
CA PHE A 169 8.90 16.48 -5.04
C PHE A 169 7.45 16.63 -5.53
N GLY A 170 6.53 16.99 -4.65
CA GLY A 170 5.13 17.21 -4.97
C GLY A 170 4.58 18.53 -4.43
N ALA A 171 3.45 18.97 -4.98
CA ALA A 171 2.79 20.20 -4.52
C ALA A 171 2.08 20.01 -3.18
N ASP A 172 1.73 18.79 -2.84
CA ASP A 172 0.99 18.39 -1.64
C ASP A 172 1.88 17.82 -0.53
N ASP A 173 3.18 17.66 -0.80
CA ASP A 173 4.20 17.17 0.15
C ASP A 173 4.70 18.28 1.14
#